data_d1108015eb7d78afddc4168630f373be
#
_entry.id   d1108015eb7d78afddc4168630f373be
#
_cell.length_a   1.000
_cell.length_b   1.000
_cell.length_c   1.000
_cell.angle_alpha   90.00
_cell.angle_beta   90.00
_cell.angle_gamma   90.00
#
_symmetry.space_group_name_H-M   'P 1'
#
loop_
_entity.id
_entity.type
_entity.pdbx_description
1 polymer ?
#
loop_
_entity_poly.entity_id
_entity_poly.type
_entity_poly.pdbx_seq_one_letter_code
_entity_poly.pdbx_strand_id
1 'polypeptide(L)'
;GCTILGKAEFMNPGQSVKDRAALFMINDAIAQGTLRPGGTIVEGTAGNTGIGLALVGASMGFKTVIVIPETQSQEKKDMLRLAGAELIEVPAAPYRNPNNFIHYSRRLAEAMARDTNGGVLWANQFDNVANRQAHIEGTGPEIWEQTDGKVDGFICAVGSGGTLAGVSMALQPKGVKIGLADPDGAGLHSFYTTGEIAMSGCSIAEGI
;
A
#
# COMPACT_ATOMS: atom_id res chain seq x y z
N GLY A 1 33.04 10.57 -2.35
CA GLY A 1 31.68 10.41 -2.82
C GLY A 1 30.98 9.32 -2.03
N CYS A 2 29.65 9.27 -2.04
CA CYS A 2 28.87 8.19 -1.44
C CYS A 2 28.42 7.21 -2.54
N THR A 3 28.17 5.97 -2.15
CA THR A 3 27.52 4.96 -3.00
C THR A 3 26.01 5.07 -2.81
N ILE A 4 25.27 5.23 -3.89
CA ILE A 4 23.80 5.27 -3.87
C ILE A 4 23.28 3.98 -4.50
N LEU A 5 22.44 3.26 -3.78
CA LEU A 5 21.82 2.01 -4.20
C LEU A 5 20.31 2.19 -4.25
N GLY A 6 19.65 1.52 -5.20
CA GLY A 6 18.21 1.45 -5.31
C GLY A 6 17.69 0.05 -5.00
N LYS A 7 16.73 -0.07 -4.09
CA LYS A 7 15.98 -1.33 -3.90
C LYS A 7 15.01 -1.52 -5.06
N ALA A 8 15.23 -2.54 -5.88
CA ALA A 8 14.55 -2.74 -7.18
C ALA A 8 13.14 -3.34 -7.02
N GLU A 9 12.22 -2.63 -6.37
CA GLU A 9 10.84 -3.08 -6.12
C GLU A 9 10.01 -3.27 -7.41
N PHE A 10 10.44 -2.70 -8.54
CA PHE A 10 9.87 -2.96 -9.87
C PHE A 10 10.09 -4.39 -10.38
N MET A 11 10.94 -5.18 -9.73
CA MET A 11 11.16 -6.60 -10.02
C MET A 11 10.12 -7.52 -9.37
N ASN A 12 9.27 -7.01 -8.48
CA ASN A 12 8.15 -7.76 -7.93
C ASN A 12 7.12 -8.08 -9.02
N PRO A 13 6.31 -9.14 -8.89
CA PRO A 13 5.30 -9.53 -9.90
C PRO A 13 4.34 -8.40 -10.31
N GLY A 14 3.89 -7.58 -9.37
CA GLY A 14 3.05 -6.40 -9.62
C GLY A 14 3.84 -5.13 -9.90
N GLN A 15 5.16 -5.26 -10.08
CA GLN A 15 6.10 -4.20 -10.43
C GLN A 15 6.18 -3.05 -9.43
N SER A 16 5.88 -3.32 -8.17
CA SER A 16 5.99 -2.32 -7.12
C SER A 16 6.19 -2.91 -5.73
N VAL A 17 6.54 -2.04 -4.79
CA VAL A 17 6.65 -2.35 -3.36
C VAL A 17 5.33 -2.81 -2.72
N LYS A 18 4.20 -2.55 -3.36
CA LYS A 18 2.87 -2.86 -2.81
C LYS A 18 2.55 -4.35 -2.80
N ASP A 19 3.24 -5.16 -3.58
CA ASP A 19 3.12 -6.63 -3.53
C ASP A 19 3.48 -7.17 -2.14
N ARG A 20 4.47 -6.58 -1.49
CA ARG A 20 4.87 -6.93 -0.12
C ARG A 20 3.77 -6.64 0.89
N ALA A 21 3.20 -5.44 0.83
CA ALA A 21 2.10 -5.03 1.69
C ALA A 21 0.87 -5.91 1.45
N ALA A 22 0.53 -6.19 0.19
CA ALA A 22 -0.59 -7.06 -0.18
C ALA A 22 -0.44 -8.46 0.41
N LEU A 23 0.75 -9.08 0.26
CA LEU A 23 1.03 -10.40 0.81
C LEU A 23 0.84 -10.45 2.32
N PHE A 24 1.36 -9.46 3.05
CA PHE A 24 1.26 -9.43 4.50
C PHE A 24 -0.17 -9.14 4.99
N MET A 25 -0.89 -8.22 4.35
CA MET A 25 -2.29 -7.94 4.70
C MET A 25 -3.19 -9.16 4.48
N ILE A 26 -2.99 -9.90 3.40
CA ILE A 26 -3.75 -11.12 3.10
C ILE A 26 -3.41 -12.23 4.10
N ASN A 27 -2.11 -12.48 4.35
CA ASN A 27 -1.66 -13.51 5.30
C ASN A 27 -2.12 -13.20 6.73
N ASP A 28 -2.09 -11.94 7.15
CA ASP A 28 -2.59 -11.52 8.45
C ASP A 28 -4.09 -11.81 8.60
N ALA A 29 -4.89 -11.47 7.58
CA ALA A 29 -6.32 -11.76 7.56
C ALA A 29 -6.62 -13.28 7.60
N ILE A 30 -5.82 -14.09 6.93
CA ILE A 30 -5.91 -15.55 6.99
C ILE A 30 -5.57 -16.05 8.40
N ALA A 31 -4.48 -15.56 8.97
CA ALA A 31 -4.04 -15.96 10.32
C ALA A 31 -5.06 -15.58 11.39
N GLN A 32 -5.73 -14.43 11.23
CA GLN A 32 -6.82 -14.00 12.11
C GLN A 32 -8.15 -14.74 11.86
N GLY A 33 -8.25 -15.54 10.79
CA GLY A 33 -9.47 -16.24 10.41
C GLY A 33 -10.57 -15.34 9.81
N THR A 34 -10.26 -14.10 9.50
CA THR A 34 -11.19 -13.14 8.87
C THR A 34 -11.31 -13.34 7.36
N LEU A 35 -10.28 -13.94 6.74
CA LEU A 35 -10.28 -14.33 5.33
C LEU A 35 -9.99 -15.85 5.23
N ARG A 36 -10.88 -16.59 4.57
CA ARG A 36 -10.83 -18.05 4.41
C ARG A 36 -11.09 -18.41 2.94
N PRO A 37 -10.83 -19.65 2.50
CA PRO A 37 -11.15 -20.08 1.13
C PRO A 37 -12.57 -19.68 0.69
N GLY A 38 -12.67 -19.09 -0.50
CA GLY A 38 -13.92 -18.51 -1.03
C GLY A 38 -14.20 -17.07 -0.58
N GLY A 39 -13.33 -16.48 0.24
CA GLY A 39 -13.42 -15.09 0.68
C GLY A 39 -13.06 -14.07 -0.40
N THR A 40 -13.30 -12.81 -0.10
CA THR A 40 -13.11 -11.69 -1.02
C THR A 40 -12.27 -10.59 -0.38
N ILE A 41 -11.35 -10.04 -1.16
CA ILE A 41 -10.51 -8.89 -0.80
C ILE A 41 -11.15 -7.65 -1.41
N VAL A 42 -11.30 -6.58 -0.64
CA VAL A 42 -11.85 -5.30 -1.10
C VAL A 42 -10.89 -4.17 -0.76
N GLU A 43 -10.62 -3.30 -1.71
CA GLU A 43 -9.82 -2.09 -1.48
C GLU A 43 -10.30 -0.92 -2.34
N GLY A 44 -10.22 0.29 -1.77
CA GLY A 44 -10.40 1.55 -2.49
C GLY A 44 -9.05 2.10 -2.91
N THR A 45 -8.65 1.89 -4.16
CA THR A 45 -7.35 2.36 -4.64
C THR A 45 -7.34 2.55 -6.15
N ALA A 46 -6.58 3.54 -6.60
CA ALA A 46 -6.33 3.81 -8.02
C ALA A 46 -4.92 3.39 -8.45
N GLY A 47 -4.17 2.69 -7.60
CA GLY A 47 -2.74 2.46 -7.82
C GLY A 47 -2.27 1.03 -7.57
N ASN A 48 -0.97 0.94 -7.34
CA ASN A 48 -0.23 -0.32 -7.23
C ASN A 48 -0.72 -1.26 -6.12
N THR A 49 -1.36 -0.73 -5.07
CA THR A 49 -1.93 -1.58 -4.01
C THR A 49 -3.01 -2.51 -4.55
N GLY A 50 -3.87 -2.00 -5.46
CA GLY A 50 -4.88 -2.83 -6.12
C GLY A 50 -4.26 -3.93 -6.96
N ILE A 51 -3.19 -3.63 -7.70
CA ILE A 51 -2.46 -4.62 -8.51
C ILE A 51 -1.86 -5.71 -7.61
N GLY A 52 -1.15 -5.31 -6.54
CA GLY A 52 -0.58 -6.27 -5.60
C GLY A 52 -1.63 -7.16 -4.94
N LEU A 53 -2.74 -6.58 -4.46
CA LEU A 53 -3.84 -7.34 -3.86
C LEU A 53 -4.49 -8.30 -4.85
N ALA A 54 -4.68 -7.87 -6.11
CA ALA A 54 -5.26 -8.72 -7.15
C ALA A 54 -4.35 -9.91 -7.50
N LEU A 55 -3.07 -9.67 -7.74
CA LEU A 55 -2.10 -10.72 -8.08
C LEU A 55 -1.91 -11.73 -6.94
N VAL A 56 -1.65 -11.23 -5.73
CA VAL A 56 -1.46 -12.10 -4.55
C VAL A 56 -2.76 -12.83 -4.22
N GLY A 57 -3.90 -12.11 -4.22
CA GLY A 57 -5.20 -12.70 -3.98
C GLY A 57 -5.54 -13.80 -4.97
N ALA A 58 -5.35 -13.56 -6.27
CA ALA A 58 -5.55 -14.56 -7.33
C ALA A 58 -4.66 -15.79 -7.15
N SER A 59 -3.38 -15.60 -6.79
CA SER A 59 -2.44 -16.71 -6.56
C SER A 59 -2.85 -17.60 -5.37
N MET A 60 -3.62 -17.05 -4.43
CA MET A 60 -4.15 -17.76 -3.25
C MET A 60 -5.62 -18.20 -3.41
N GLY A 61 -6.23 -17.97 -4.57
CA GLY A 61 -7.62 -18.36 -4.87
C GLY A 61 -8.69 -17.43 -4.29
N PHE A 62 -8.34 -16.20 -3.93
CA PHE A 62 -9.29 -15.18 -3.48
C PHE A 62 -9.79 -14.31 -4.63
N LYS A 63 -11.02 -13.85 -4.52
CA LYS A 63 -11.54 -12.77 -5.36
C LYS A 63 -11.03 -11.43 -4.86
N THR A 64 -10.78 -10.50 -5.78
CA THR A 64 -10.38 -9.13 -5.42
C THR A 64 -11.30 -8.14 -6.11
N VAL A 65 -11.90 -7.24 -5.34
CA VAL A 65 -12.77 -6.15 -5.79
C VAL A 65 -12.08 -4.83 -5.49
N ILE A 66 -11.83 -4.05 -6.52
CA ILE A 66 -11.21 -2.72 -6.40
C ILE A 66 -12.22 -1.64 -6.73
N VAL A 67 -12.42 -0.74 -5.77
CA VAL A 67 -13.22 0.49 -5.98
C VAL A 67 -12.28 1.60 -6.47
N ILE A 68 -12.58 2.15 -7.63
CA ILE A 68 -11.72 3.10 -8.33
C ILE A 68 -12.53 4.31 -8.83
N PRO A 69 -11.99 5.54 -8.79
CA PRO A 69 -12.64 6.67 -9.45
C PRO A 69 -12.76 6.47 -10.96
N GLU A 70 -13.92 6.78 -11.53
CA GLU A 70 -14.16 6.69 -12.98
C GLU A 70 -13.21 7.57 -13.81
N THR A 71 -12.67 8.62 -13.21
CA THR A 71 -11.72 9.57 -13.84
C THR A 71 -10.30 9.02 -14.00
N GLN A 72 -10.01 7.85 -13.45
CA GLN A 72 -8.70 7.22 -13.62
C GLN A 72 -8.47 6.76 -15.06
N SER A 73 -7.19 6.74 -15.47
CA SER A 73 -6.82 6.38 -16.83
C SER A 73 -7.24 4.94 -17.18
N GLN A 74 -7.53 4.73 -18.46
CA GLN A 74 -7.94 3.41 -18.95
C GLN A 74 -6.85 2.37 -18.73
N GLU A 75 -5.58 2.77 -18.88
CA GLU A 75 -4.42 1.88 -18.68
C GLU A 75 -4.37 1.32 -17.25
N LYS A 76 -4.65 2.14 -16.24
CA LYS A 76 -4.71 1.69 -14.84
C LYS A 76 -5.84 0.71 -14.61
N LYS A 77 -7.01 0.98 -15.18
CA LYS A 77 -8.18 0.09 -15.10
C LYS A 77 -7.88 -1.25 -15.76
N ASP A 78 -7.26 -1.23 -16.92
CA ASP A 78 -6.92 -2.43 -17.68
C ASP A 78 -5.84 -3.26 -16.97
N MET A 79 -4.85 -2.62 -16.37
CA MET A 79 -3.85 -3.31 -15.54
C MET A 79 -4.47 -4.01 -14.33
N LEU A 80 -5.42 -3.38 -13.66
CA LEU A 80 -6.13 -4.00 -12.54
C LEU A 80 -6.98 -5.20 -12.99
N ARG A 81 -7.68 -5.09 -14.13
CA ARG A 81 -8.44 -6.21 -14.71
C ARG A 81 -7.53 -7.34 -15.14
N LEU A 82 -6.39 -7.01 -15.77
CA LEU A 82 -5.37 -8.01 -16.17
C LEU A 82 -4.80 -8.75 -14.95
N ALA A 83 -4.63 -8.05 -13.83
CA ALA A 83 -4.22 -8.65 -12.56
C ALA A 83 -5.32 -9.52 -11.92
N GLY A 84 -6.53 -9.56 -12.47
CA GLY A 84 -7.64 -10.39 -11.99
C GLY A 84 -8.63 -9.68 -11.05
N ALA A 85 -8.56 -8.36 -10.91
CA ALA A 85 -9.51 -7.60 -10.10
C ALA A 85 -10.85 -7.38 -10.82
N GLU A 86 -11.93 -7.49 -10.07
CA GLU A 86 -13.22 -6.92 -10.42
C GLU A 86 -13.22 -5.43 -10.05
N LEU A 87 -13.59 -4.55 -11.00
CA LEU A 87 -13.58 -3.11 -10.77
C LEU A 87 -15.00 -2.59 -10.55
N ILE A 88 -15.14 -1.77 -9.52
CA ILE A 88 -16.31 -0.93 -9.27
C ILE A 88 -15.89 0.52 -9.48
N GLU A 89 -16.32 1.09 -10.60
CA GLU A 89 -16.03 2.48 -10.93
C GLU A 89 -17.08 3.39 -10.24
N VAL A 90 -16.59 4.41 -9.54
CA VAL A 90 -17.40 5.37 -8.81
C VAL A 90 -17.07 6.80 -9.23
N PRO A 91 -18.01 7.75 -9.14
CA PRO A 91 -17.71 9.15 -9.38
C PRO A 91 -16.57 9.66 -8.52
N ALA A 92 -15.69 10.48 -9.11
CA ALA A 92 -14.58 11.07 -8.36
C ALA A 92 -15.12 12.03 -7.29
N ALA A 93 -14.68 11.85 -6.07
CA ALA A 93 -15.09 12.68 -4.94
C ALA A 93 -13.90 12.94 -4.01
N PRO A 94 -13.79 14.14 -3.40
CA PRO A 94 -12.76 14.43 -2.40
C PRO A 94 -12.85 13.49 -1.20
N TYR A 95 -11.73 13.24 -0.52
CA TYR A 95 -11.68 12.34 0.63
C TYR A 95 -12.70 12.65 1.73
N ARG A 96 -13.00 13.94 1.96
CA ARG A 96 -14.04 14.37 2.94
C ARG A 96 -15.47 13.96 2.56
N ASN A 97 -15.70 13.61 1.30
CA ASN A 97 -17.02 13.16 0.83
C ASN A 97 -17.22 11.68 1.21
N PRO A 98 -18.33 11.29 1.85
CA PRO A 98 -18.62 9.91 2.19
C PRO A 98 -18.71 8.97 0.98
N ASN A 99 -18.89 9.51 -0.23
CA ASN A 99 -18.88 8.74 -1.48
C ASN A 99 -17.49 8.66 -2.14
N ASN A 100 -16.43 9.15 -1.47
CA ASN A 100 -15.08 8.89 -1.93
C ASN A 100 -14.83 7.38 -2.03
N PHE A 101 -14.07 6.94 -3.02
CA PHE A 101 -13.84 5.53 -3.33
C PHE A 101 -13.28 4.72 -2.15
N ILE A 102 -12.49 5.32 -1.26
CA ILE A 102 -11.97 4.68 -0.04
C ILE A 102 -13.12 4.40 0.94
N HIS A 103 -13.95 5.40 1.23
CA HIS A 103 -15.10 5.22 2.12
C HIS A 103 -16.16 4.28 1.53
N TYR A 104 -16.32 4.32 0.21
CA TYR A 104 -17.20 3.41 -0.51
C TYR A 104 -16.73 1.96 -0.37
N SER A 105 -15.42 1.70 -0.58
CA SER A 105 -14.84 0.35 -0.46
C SER A 105 -15.03 -0.24 0.94
N ARG A 106 -14.91 0.56 1.98
CA ARG A 106 -15.19 0.14 3.36
C ARG A 106 -16.64 -0.34 3.51
N ARG A 107 -17.60 0.50 3.12
CA ARG A 107 -19.03 0.14 3.21
C ARG A 107 -19.38 -1.08 2.36
N LEU A 108 -18.75 -1.21 1.19
CA LEU A 108 -18.90 -2.37 0.34
C LEU A 108 -18.41 -3.64 1.04
N ALA A 109 -17.22 -3.61 1.62
CA ALA A 109 -16.67 -4.74 2.37
C ALA A 109 -17.57 -5.14 3.54
N GLU A 110 -18.06 -4.16 4.31
CA GLU A 110 -19.00 -4.39 5.42
C GLU A 110 -20.34 -5.02 4.94
N ALA A 111 -20.84 -4.60 3.78
CA ALA A 111 -22.05 -5.18 3.19
C ALA A 111 -21.79 -6.62 2.70
N MET A 112 -20.72 -6.84 1.97
CA MET A 112 -20.35 -8.16 1.42
C MET A 112 -20.04 -9.19 2.52
N ALA A 113 -19.52 -8.76 3.67
CA ALA A 113 -19.18 -9.66 4.78
C ALA A 113 -20.38 -10.44 5.32
N ARG A 114 -21.60 -9.97 5.10
CA ARG A 114 -22.85 -10.63 5.53
C ARG A 114 -23.16 -11.90 4.72
N ASP A 115 -22.76 -11.91 3.45
CA ASP A 115 -23.17 -12.92 2.49
C ASP A 115 -21.99 -13.75 1.95
N THR A 116 -20.74 -13.40 2.30
CA THR A 116 -19.54 -14.08 1.81
C THR A 116 -19.07 -15.15 2.81
N ASN A 117 -19.27 -16.43 2.50
CA ASN A 117 -18.93 -17.55 3.39
C ASN A 117 -17.45 -17.59 3.79
N GLY A 118 -16.55 -17.20 2.92
CA GLY A 118 -15.10 -17.13 3.18
C GLY A 118 -14.65 -15.87 3.92
N GLY A 119 -15.56 -14.97 4.26
CA GLY A 119 -15.26 -13.67 4.86
C GLY A 119 -14.79 -12.63 3.85
N VAL A 120 -14.59 -11.42 4.34
CA VAL A 120 -14.16 -10.29 3.51
C VAL A 120 -13.02 -9.56 4.21
N LEU A 121 -11.92 -9.38 3.49
CA LEU A 121 -10.84 -8.49 3.89
C LEU A 121 -11.07 -7.11 3.25
N TRP A 122 -11.36 -6.08 4.04
CA TRP A 122 -11.08 -4.71 3.61
C TRP A 122 -9.62 -4.41 3.90
N ALA A 123 -8.79 -4.29 2.86
CA ALA A 123 -7.34 -4.22 3.03
C ALA A 123 -6.89 -2.95 3.76
N ASN A 124 -7.56 -1.80 3.52
CA ASN A 124 -7.34 -0.54 4.25
C ASN A 124 -5.86 -0.18 4.41
N GLN A 125 -5.15 -0.02 3.31
CA GLN A 125 -3.70 0.15 3.27
C GLN A 125 -3.14 1.25 4.17
N PHE A 126 -3.95 2.25 4.52
CA PHE A 126 -3.53 3.40 5.32
C PHE A 126 -3.48 3.11 6.83
N ASP A 127 -4.39 2.25 7.34
CA ASP A 127 -4.48 1.95 8.77
C ASP A 127 -4.07 0.51 9.11
N ASN A 128 -4.04 -0.39 8.11
CA ASN A 128 -3.67 -1.78 8.32
C ASN A 128 -2.18 -1.93 8.63
N VAL A 129 -1.86 -2.24 9.88
CA VAL A 129 -0.48 -2.36 10.35
C VAL A 129 0.32 -3.51 9.71
N ALA A 130 -0.35 -4.49 9.09
CA ALA A 130 0.31 -5.55 8.33
C ALA A 130 1.08 -4.98 7.12
N ASN A 131 0.65 -3.86 6.56
CA ASN A 131 1.41 -3.11 5.56
C ASN A 131 2.81 -2.74 6.08
N ARG A 132 2.89 -2.14 7.25
CA ARG A 132 4.17 -1.80 7.89
C ARG A 132 4.97 -3.05 8.25
N GLN A 133 4.31 -4.11 8.73
CA GLN A 133 4.94 -5.36 9.13
C GLN A 133 5.71 -6.02 7.97
N ALA A 134 5.19 -5.93 6.76
CA ALA A 134 5.87 -6.40 5.55
C ALA A 134 7.28 -5.81 5.37
N HIS A 135 7.48 -4.58 5.82
CA HIS A 135 8.75 -3.88 5.69
C HIS A 135 9.67 -4.06 6.90
N ILE A 136 9.09 -4.34 8.09
CA ILE A 136 9.86 -4.72 9.28
C ILE A 136 10.52 -6.08 9.07
N GLU A 137 9.76 -7.05 8.56
CA GLU A 137 10.19 -8.44 8.41
C GLU A 137 10.85 -8.74 7.06
N GLY A 138 10.53 -7.97 6.03
CA GLY A 138 11.03 -8.18 4.67
C GLY A 138 12.01 -7.12 4.22
N THR A 139 11.52 -5.95 3.80
CA THR A 139 12.32 -4.93 3.11
C THR A 139 13.52 -4.45 3.93
N GLY A 140 13.33 -4.17 5.20
CA GLY A 140 14.41 -3.70 6.08
C GLY A 140 15.53 -4.73 6.26
N PRO A 141 15.23 -5.96 6.67
CA PRO A 141 16.21 -7.05 6.76
C PRO A 141 16.92 -7.34 5.43
N GLU A 142 16.19 -7.38 4.31
CA GLU A 142 16.79 -7.57 2.99
C GLU A 142 17.78 -6.47 2.62
N ILE A 143 17.44 -5.19 2.88
CA ILE A 143 18.37 -4.08 2.65
C ILE A 143 19.66 -4.29 3.47
N TRP A 144 19.53 -4.63 4.73
CA TRP A 144 20.68 -4.88 5.61
C TRP A 144 21.57 -6.01 5.10
N GLU A 145 20.96 -7.14 4.75
CA GLU A 145 21.67 -8.31 4.24
C GLU A 145 22.34 -8.04 2.88
N GLN A 146 21.61 -7.45 1.94
CA GLN A 146 22.09 -7.17 0.58
C GLN A 146 23.19 -6.11 0.53
N THR A 147 23.35 -5.34 1.58
CA THR A 147 24.44 -4.35 1.73
C THR A 147 25.55 -4.84 2.66
N ASP A 148 25.56 -6.11 3.08
CA ASP A 148 26.48 -6.65 4.08
C ASP A 148 26.54 -5.80 5.36
N GLY A 149 25.41 -5.21 5.76
CA GLY A 149 25.33 -4.30 6.89
C GLY A 149 26.01 -2.94 6.69
N LYS A 150 26.39 -2.60 5.46
CA LYS A 150 27.12 -1.36 5.12
C LYS A 150 26.21 -0.28 4.57
N VAL A 151 25.08 -0.05 5.21
CA VAL A 151 24.11 1.00 4.86
C VAL A 151 24.14 2.08 5.94
N ASP A 152 24.49 3.31 5.56
CA ASP A 152 24.56 4.46 6.48
C ASP A 152 23.21 5.21 6.56
N GLY A 153 22.42 5.16 5.50
CA GLY A 153 21.14 5.86 5.42
C GLY A 153 20.16 5.21 4.47
N PHE A 154 18.88 5.32 4.80
CA PHE A 154 17.76 4.93 3.97
C PHE A 154 16.83 6.12 3.75
N ILE A 155 16.42 6.34 2.52
CA ILE A 155 15.47 7.40 2.16
C ILE A 155 14.42 6.85 1.21
N CYS A 156 13.16 7.20 1.44
CA CYS A 156 12.08 6.95 0.48
C CYS A 156 10.97 8.00 0.59
N ALA A 157 10.15 8.06 -0.44
CA ALA A 157 8.91 8.81 -0.43
C ALA A 157 7.82 8.08 0.37
N VAL A 158 6.75 8.78 0.73
CA VAL A 158 5.67 8.27 1.57
C VAL A 158 4.32 8.43 0.88
N GLY A 159 3.66 7.30 0.59
CA GLY A 159 2.24 7.23 0.29
C GLY A 159 1.45 6.82 1.55
N SER A 160 1.27 5.51 1.77
CA SER A 160 0.61 5.00 2.99
C SER A 160 1.46 5.05 4.26
N GLY A 161 2.76 5.28 4.14
CA GLY A 161 3.70 5.31 5.27
C GLY A 161 4.31 3.95 5.63
N GLY A 162 3.76 2.84 5.16
CA GLY A 162 4.18 1.49 5.56
C GLY A 162 5.67 1.22 5.33
N THR A 163 6.18 1.58 4.15
CA THR A 163 7.58 1.33 3.79
C THR A 163 8.55 2.11 4.68
N LEU A 164 8.37 3.44 4.78
CA LEU A 164 9.27 4.25 5.60
C LEU A 164 9.23 3.83 7.06
N ALA A 165 8.03 3.64 7.62
CA ALA A 165 7.86 3.23 9.01
C ALA A 165 8.48 1.84 9.28
N GLY A 166 8.18 0.85 8.44
CA GLY A 166 8.67 -0.51 8.65
C GLY A 166 10.18 -0.64 8.48
N VAL A 167 10.76 -0.03 7.44
CA VAL A 167 12.22 -0.01 7.24
C VAL A 167 12.91 0.76 8.36
N SER A 168 12.32 1.88 8.83
CA SER A 168 12.85 2.62 9.99
C SER A 168 12.94 1.74 11.22
N MET A 169 11.87 1.02 11.55
CA MET A 169 11.84 0.12 12.72
C MET A 169 12.88 -1.00 12.62
N ALA A 170 13.18 -1.48 11.41
CA ALA A 170 14.18 -2.54 11.20
C ALA A 170 15.62 -2.02 11.21
N LEU A 171 15.88 -0.83 10.68
CA LEU A 171 17.23 -0.33 10.43
C LEU A 171 17.74 0.72 11.43
N GLN A 172 16.87 1.55 12.01
CA GLN A 172 17.29 2.53 13.02
C GLN A 172 18.02 1.91 14.22
N PRO A 173 17.60 0.75 14.78
CA PRO A 173 18.33 0.09 15.86
C PRO A 173 19.75 -0.36 15.47
N LYS A 174 20.02 -0.41 14.17
CA LYS A 174 21.35 -0.75 13.60
C LYS A 174 22.21 0.49 13.31
N GLY A 175 21.74 1.68 13.67
CA GLY A 175 22.44 2.96 13.47
C GLY A 175 22.21 3.62 12.11
N VAL A 176 21.33 3.08 11.27
CA VAL A 176 21.02 3.64 9.94
C VAL A 176 20.20 4.92 10.09
N LYS A 177 20.61 5.97 9.40
CA LYS A 177 19.89 7.24 9.33
C LYS A 177 18.67 7.11 8.40
N ILE A 178 17.55 7.65 8.81
CA ILE A 178 16.31 7.57 8.03
C ILE A 178 15.95 8.96 7.49
N GLY A 179 15.70 9.02 6.20
CA GLY A 179 15.29 10.22 5.49
C GLY A 179 13.92 10.07 4.84
N LEU A 180 13.15 11.14 4.86
CA LEU A 180 11.89 11.28 4.15
C LEU A 180 12.14 12.11 2.88
N ALA A 181 11.74 11.60 1.73
CA ALA A 181 11.61 12.37 0.51
C ALA A 181 10.16 12.84 0.39
N ASP A 182 9.90 14.09 0.76
CA ASP A 182 8.56 14.67 0.71
C ASP A 182 8.48 15.62 -0.50
N PRO A 183 7.48 15.49 -1.38
CA PRO A 183 7.30 16.42 -2.48
C PRO A 183 7.06 17.85 -2.00
N ASP A 184 7.48 18.83 -2.78
CA ASP A 184 7.23 20.21 -2.45
C ASP A 184 5.72 20.49 -2.33
N GLY A 185 5.32 21.10 -1.22
CA GLY A 185 3.92 21.34 -0.87
C GLY A 185 3.19 20.16 -0.19
N ALA A 186 3.83 19.00 0.01
CA ALA A 186 3.27 17.92 0.83
C ALA A 186 3.40 18.21 2.32
N GLY A 187 2.60 17.51 3.14
CA GLY A 187 2.41 17.89 4.54
C GLY A 187 3.34 17.24 5.55
N LEU A 188 4.13 16.22 5.18
CA LEU A 188 4.94 15.50 6.15
C LEU A 188 6.19 16.28 6.58
N HIS A 189 6.81 17.02 5.66
CA HIS A 189 7.93 17.88 6.00
C HIS A 189 7.52 18.93 7.04
N SER A 190 6.39 19.60 6.83
CA SER A 190 5.86 20.57 7.80
C SER A 190 5.55 19.92 9.15
N PHE A 191 4.92 18.75 9.14
CA PHE A 191 4.62 18.01 10.36
C PHE A 191 5.87 17.67 11.18
N TYR A 192 6.93 17.15 10.54
CA TYR A 192 8.17 16.80 11.25
C TYR A 192 9.00 18.01 11.67
N THR A 193 8.81 19.16 11.04
CA THR A 193 9.56 20.37 11.38
C THR A 193 8.83 21.30 12.34
N THR A 194 7.50 21.35 12.28
CA THR A 194 6.68 22.31 13.07
C THR A 194 5.66 21.65 13.99
N GLY A 195 5.39 20.35 13.81
CA GLY A 195 4.33 19.62 14.51
C GLY A 195 2.94 19.79 13.88
N GLU A 196 2.82 20.58 12.81
CA GLU A 196 1.55 20.85 12.12
C GLU A 196 1.60 20.39 10.67
N ILE A 197 0.49 19.83 10.16
CA ILE A 197 0.35 19.49 8.77
C ILE A 197 -0.07 20.73 7.99
N ALA A 198 0.85 21.26 7.18
CA ALA A 198 0.58 22.32 6.23
C ALA A 198 0.82 21.80 4.81
N MET A 199 -0.21 21.82 3.98
CA MET A 199 -0.15 21.34 2.60
C MET A 199 -0.47 22.48 1.63
N SER A 200 0.29 22.58 0.54
CA SER A 200 0.05 23.54 -0.54
C SER A 200 0.28 22.86 -1.89
N GLY A 201 -0.73 22.91 -2.77
CA GLY A 201 -0.64 22.27 -4.09
C GLY A 201 -0.93 20.77 -4.08
N CYS A 202 -0.41 20.09 -5.09
CA CYS A 202 -0.50 18.62 -5.24
C CYS A 202 0.76 18.07 -5.89
N SER A 203 1.14 16.84 -5.55
CA SER A 203 2.23 16.16 -6.23
C SER A 203 1.79 15.66 -7.61
N ILE A 204 2.70 15.72 -8.59
CA ILE A 204 2.53 15.07 -9.90
C ILE A 204 2.62 13.54 -9.76
N ALA A 205 3.32 13.07 -8.74
CA ALA A 205 3.42 11.65 -8.42
C ALA A 205 2.21 11.23 -7.58
N GLU A 206 1.26 10.55 -8.21
CA GLU A 206 0.08 10.04 -7.50
C GLU A 206 0.46 9.07 -6.38
N GLY A 207 -0.05 9.32 -5.19
CA GLY A 207 0.18 8.49 -4.01
C GLY A 207 1.44 8.83 -3.20
N ILE A 208 2.04 9.99 -3.51
CA ILE A 208 3.14 10.55 -2.73
C ILE A 208 2.81 11.99 -2.34
#